data_87620f5898aa6f35e28f0ee328ea3b9d
#
_entry.id   87620f5898aa6f35e28f0ee328ea3b9d
#
_cell.length_a   1.000
_cell.length_b   1.000
_cell.length_c   1.000
_cell.angle_alpha   90.00
_cell.angle_beta   90.00
_cell.angle_gamma   90.00
#
_symmetry.space_group_name_H-M   'P 1'
#
loop_
_entity.id
_entity.type
_entity.pdbx_description
1 polymer ?
#
loop_
_entity_poly.entity_id
_entity_poly.type
_entity_poly.pdbx_seq_one_letter_code
_entity_poly.pdbx_strand_id
1 'polypeptide(L)'
;MNGPKENSTPLQSELERLMAEFANEDRWEAIMLFSSDGLLMAGYGESPILDSERLLEFAFSQIETVQMVGDDLPVKEIIIRAQSGRLLAFRYFEGLGEQLVLAAVANRKKGFRNAMNIIIRHLQKST
;
A
#
# COMPACT_ATOMS: atom_id res chain seq x y z
N MET A 1 -5.72 15.36 21.81
CA MET A 1 -5.40 15.04 21.43
C MET A 1 -5.39 14.19 20.68
N ASN A 2 -5.25 13.60 20.22
CA ASN A 2 -5.21 12.58 19.51
C ASN A 2 -6.27 12.39 18.58
N GLY A 3 -6.92 13.38 17.98
CA GLY A 3 -8.09 13.30 17.16
C GLY A 3 -8.15 12.09 16.24
N PRO A 4 -7.18 11.89 15.33
CA PRO A 4 -7.26 10.74 14.43
C PRO A 4 -7.29 9.41 15.15
N LYS A 5 -6.65 9.34 16.30
CA LYS A 5 -6.55 8.10 17.02
C LYS A 5 -7.83 7.71 17.76
N GLU A 6 -8.68 8.66 18.02
CA GLU A 6 -9.92 8.38 18.72
C GLU A 6 -10.86 7.49 17.93
N ASN A 7 -10.79 7.60 16.59
CA ASN A 7 -11.65 6.82 15.71
C ASN A 7 -10.91 5.66 15.05
N SER A 8 -9.68 5.43 15.44
CA SER A 8 -8.89 4.34 14.86
C SER A 8 -9.25 3.01 15.51
N THR A 9 -9.35 1.97 14.71
CA THR A 9 -9.50 0.61 15.23
C THR A 9 -8.15 0.14 15.76
N PRO A 10 -8.13 -0.86 16.66
CA PRO A 10 -6.86 -1.45 17.09
C PRO A 10 -6.03 -1.97 15.92
N LEU A 11 -6.67 -2.55 14.92
CA LEU A 11 -5.97 -3.04 13.75
C LEU A 11 -5.33 -1.90 12.96
N GLN A 12 -6.07 -0.81 12.74
CA GLN A 12 -5.55 0.34 12.03
C GLN A 12 -4.33 0.92 12.74
N SER A 13 -4.41 1.09 14.05
CA SER A 13 -3.31 1.64 14.85
C SER A 13 -2.07 0.74 14.77
N GLU A 14 -2.27 -0.57 14.81
CA GLU A 14 -1.17 -1.52 14.73
C GLU A 14 -0.51 -1.50 13.36
N LEU A 15 -1.32 -1.44 12.31
CA LEU A 15 -0.80 -1.36 10.94
C LEU A 15 0.01 -0.08 10.73
N GLU A 16 -0.50 1.04 11.22
CA GLU A 16 0.21 2.31 11.07
C GLU A 16 1.50 2.33 11.85
N ARG A 17 1.55 1.65 12.99
CA ARG A 17 2.78 1.50 13.74
C ARG A 17 3.81 0.68 12.96
N LEU A 18 3.37 -0.42 12.34
CA LEU A 18 4.25 -1.23 11.50
C LEU A 18 4.75 -0.44 10.29
N MET A 19 3.86 0.31 9.66
CA MET A 19 4.22 1.14 8.51
C MET A 19 5.26 2.18 8.90
N ALA A 20 5.12 2.79 10.07
CA ALA A 20 6.08 3.78 10.56
C ALA A 20 7.46 3.13 10.76
N GLU A 21 7.50 1.93 11.31
CA GLU A 21 8.75 1.23 11.52
C GLU A 21 9.46 0.96 10.19
N PHE A 22 8.74 0.44 9.21
CA PHE A 22 9.33 0.15 7.91
C PHE A 22 9.72 1.41 7.15
N ALA A 23 8.94 2.47 7.28
CA ALA A 23 9.27 3.74 6.64
C ALA A 23 10.59 4.28 7.15
N ASN A 24 10.82 4.17 8.45
CA ASN A 24 12.06 4.65 9.05
C ASN A 24 13.26 3.78 8.69
N GLU A 25 13.07 2.45 8.72
CA GLU A 25 14.16 1.52 8.43
C GLU A 25 14.53 1.46 6.96
N ASP A 26 13.50 1.41 6.09
CA ASP A 26 13.68 1.19 4.67
C ASP A 26 13.54 2.47 3.83
N ARG A 27 13.37 3.60 4.49
CA ARG A 27 13.24 4.91 3.84
C ARG A 27 12.08 4.99 2.85
N TRP A 28 10.94 4.45 3.25
CA TRP A 28 9.73 4.60 2.46
C TRP A 28 9.15 5.99 2.72
N GLU A 29 8.77 6.66 1.66
CA GLU A 29 8.15 7.98 1.80
C GLU A 29 6.70 7.84 2.25
N ALA A 30 6.00 6.87 1.68
CA ALA A 30 4.59 6.65 2.01
C ALA A 30 4.23 5.19 1.85
N ILE A 31 3.37 4.70 2.72
CA ILE A 31 2.80 3.36 2.64
C ILE A 31 1.31 3.52 2.92
N MET A 32 0.47 2.98 2.06
CA MET A 32 -0.98 3.15 2.17
C MET A 32 -1.72 1.87 1.85
N LEU A 33 -2.76 1.60 2.63
CA LEU A 33 -3.62 0.45 2.41
C LEU A 33 -5.00 0.93 2.02
N PHE A 34 -5.49 0.44 0.87
CA PHE A 34 -6.82 0.81 0.37
C PHE A 34 -7.73 -0.40 0.29
N SER A 35 -9.01 -0.17 0.54
CA SER A 35 -10.03 -1.19 0.35
C SER A 35 -10.41 -1.28 -1.13
N SER A 36 -11.19 -2.31 -1.47
CA SER A 36 -11.69 -2.47 -2.84
C SER A 36 -12.63 -1.34 -3.25
N ASP A 37 -13.22 -0.65 -2.27
CA ASP A 37 -14.11 0.48 -2.54
C ASP A 37 -13.36 1.79 -2.69
N GLY A 38 -12.04 1.77 -2.59
CA GLY A 38 -11.24 2.96 -2.76
C GLY A 38 -11.07 3.80 -1.50
N LEU A 39 -11.31 3.22 -0.34
CA LEU A 39 -11.14 3.93 0.92
C LEU A 39 -9.74 3.70 1.48
N LEU A 40 -9.13 4.75 1.99
CA LEU A 40 -7.85 4.64 2.68
C LEU A 40 -8.12 4.06 4.06
N MET A 41 -7.61 2.86 4.31
CA MET A 41 -7.82 2.15 5.58
C MET A 41 -6.73 2.43 6.60
N ALA A 42 -5.51 2.61 6.14
CA ALA A 42 -4.36 2.88 7.00
C ALA A 42 -3.25 3.49 6.14
N GLY A 43 -2.44 4.32 6.74
CA GLY A 43 -1.34 4.91 5.99
C GLY A 43 -0.31 5.58 6.88
N TYR A 44 0.88 5.74 6.35
CA TYR A 44 1.96 6.45 7.02
C TYR A 44 2.81 7.18 5.99
N GLY A 45 3.19 8.40 6.33
CA GLY A 45 4.09 9.20 5.51
C GLY A 45 3.39 9.93 4.39
N GLU A 46 4.16 10.72 3.67
CA GLU A 46 3.68 11.47 2.52
C GLU A 46 4.76 11.49 1.46
N SER A 47 4.35 11.27 0.23
CA SER A 47 5.27 11.42 -0.88
C SER A 47 5.23 12.87 -1.37
N PRO A 48 6.38 13.49 -1.64
CA PRO A 48 6.40 14.85 -2.17
C PRO A 48 5.88 14.95 -3.60
N ILE A 49 5.73 13.82 -4.29
CA ILE A 49 5.30 13.81 -5.68
C ILE A 49 3.91 13.21 -5.90
N LEU A 50 3.44 12.39 -4.97
CA LEU A 50 2.16 11.70 -5.12
C LEU A 50 1.39 11.70 -3.82
N ASP A 51 0.17 12.21 -3.82
CA ASP A 51 -0.71 12.13 -2.66
C ASP A 51 -1.52 10.83 -2.71
N SER A 52 -2.30 10.58 -1.66
CA SER A 52 -3.06 9.34 -1.55
C SER A 52 -4.10 9.17 -2.65
N GLU A 53 -4.73 10.26 -3.09
CA GLU A 53 -5.72 10.17 -4.15
C GLU A 53 -5.10 9.75 -5.46
N ARG A 54 -3.94 10.30 -5.79
CA ARG A 54 -3.26 9.94 -7.03
C ARG A 54 -2.75 8.51 -7.00
N LEU A 55 -2.26 8.07 -5.85
CA LEU A 55 -1.83 6.68 -5.70
C LEU A 55 -2.99 5.73 -5.87
N LEU A 56 -4.14 6.08 -5.29
CA LEU A 56 -5.34 5.27 -5.40
C LEU A 56 -5.82 5.17 -6.84
N GLU A 57 -5.93 6.32 -7.51
CA GLU A 57 -6.37 6.35 -8.91
C GLU A 57 -5.45 5.52 -9.79
N PHE A 58 -4.14 5.66 -9.57
CA PHE A 58 -3.18 4.93 -10.35
C PHE A 58 -3.29 3.42 -10.11
N ALA A 59 -3.44 3.02 -8.85
CA ALA A 59 -3.55 1.61 -8.50
C ALA A 59 -4.72 0.93 -9.20
N PHE A 60 -5.86 1.60 -9.24
CA PHE A 60 -7.04 1.02 -9.88
C PHE A 60 -7.00 1.10 -11.39
N SER A 61 -6.43 2.17 -11.95
CA SER A 61 -6.32 2.26 -13.41
C SER A 61 -5.38 1.20 -13.98
N GLN A 62 -4.38 0.80 -13.22
CA GLN A 62 -3.47 -0.26 -13.67
C GLN A 62 -4.17 -1.61 -13.75
N ILE A 63 -5.08 -1.89 -12.82
CA ILE A 63 -5.86 -3.11 -12.88
C ILE A 63 -6.71 -3.13 -14.15
N GLU A 64 -7.37 -2.03 -14.46
CA GLU A 64 -8.18 -1.94 -15.67
C GLU A 64 -7.34 -2.14 -16.93
N THR A 65 -6.14 -1.55 -16.94
CA THR A 65 -5.23 -1.70 -18.07
C THR A 65 -4.83 -3.15 -18.28
N VAL A 66 -4.52 -3.86 -17.21
CA VAL A 66 -4.15 -5.28 -17.32
C VAL A 66 -5.33 -6.12 -17.78
N GLN A 67 -6.54 -5.80 -17.32
CA GLN A 67 -7.74 -6.52 -17.75
C GLN A 67 -8.01 -6.39 -19.24
N MET A 68 -7.54 -5.31 -19.86
CA MET A 68 -7.64 -5.15 -21.31
C MET A 68 -6.80 -6.19 -22.06
N VAL A 69 -5.76 -6.70 -21.43
CA VAL A 69 -4.92 -7.74 -22.03
C VAL A 69 -5.58 -9.11 -21.87
N GLY A 70 -6.21 -9.36 -20.74
CA GLY A 70 -6.90 -10.61 -20.51
C GLY A 70 -7.57 -10.63 -19.15
N ASP A 71 -8.87 -10.94 -19.12
CA ASP A 71 -9.65 -10.99 -17.90
C ASP A 71 -9.17 -12.05 -16.91
N ASP A 72 -8.45 -13.05 -17.41
CA ASP A 72 -8.00 -14.18 -16.60
C ASP A 72 -6.59 -13.96 -16.04
N LEU A 73 -6.10 -12.73 -16.08
CA LEU A 73 -4.77 -12.43 -15.55
C LEU A 73 -4.89 -11.67 -14.23
N PRO A 74 -5.03 -12.39 -13.10
CA PRO A 74 -5.09 -11.69 -11.81
C PRO A 74 -3.75 -11.04 -11.51
N VAL A 75 -3.80 -9.76 -11.17
CA VAL A 75 -2.59 -8.99 -10.88
C VAL A 75 -2.24 -9.15 -9.41
N LYS A 76 -1.01 -9.54 -9.15
CA LYS A 76 -0.51 -9.65 -7.79
C LYS A 76 0.33 -8.45 -7.41
N GLU A 77 1.12 -7.95 -8.34
CA GLU A 77 2.09 -6.90 -8.03
C GLU A 77 2.38 -6.06 -9.26
N ILE A 78 2.52 -4.76 -9.02
CA ILE A 78 2.98 -3.83 -10.06
C ILE A 78 4.09 -3.00 -9.43
N ILE A 79 5.22 -2.93 -10.12
CA ILE A 79 6.37 -2.16 -9.66
C ILE A 79 6.78 -1.20 -10.76
N ILE A 80 6.95 0.05 -10.40
CA ILE A 80 7.40 1.09 -11.31
C ILE A 80 8.69 1.68 -10.76
N ARG A 81 9.72 1.68 -11.59
CA ARG A 81 10.99 2.29 -11.24
C ARG A 81 11.17 3.56 -12.04
N ALA A 82 11.24 4.68 -11.34
CA ALA A 82 11.43 5.96 -11.99
C ALA A 82 12.92 6.21 -12.24
N GLN A 83 13.21 7.06 -13.22
CA GLN A 83 14.60 7.43 -13.49
C GLN A 83 15.26 8.14 -12.31
N SER A 84 14.45 8.80 -11.49
CA SER A 84 14.94 9.47 -10.29
C SER A 84 15.43 8.51 -9.21
N GLY A 85 15.18 7.21 -9.37
CA GLY A 85 15.48 6.23 -8.34
C GLY A 85 14.31 5.90 -7.44
N ARG A 86 13.20 6.63 -7.55
CA ARG A 86 12.00 6.31 -6.78
C ARG A 86 11.36 5.04 -7.29
N LEU A 87 10.76 4.32 -6.36
CA LEU A 87 10.07 3.08 -6.63
C LEU A 87 8.63 3.22 -6.17
N LEU A 88 7.69 2.86 -7.05
CA LEU A 88 6.29 2.73 -6.67
C LEU A 88 5.95 1.26 -6.73
N ALA A 89 5.40 0.72 -5.66
CA ALA A 89 5.05 -0.69 -5.58
C ALA A 89 3.60 -0.84 -5.16
N PHE A 90 2.87 -1.70 -5.85
CA PHE A 90 1.47 -1.99 -5.55
C PHE A 90 1.29 -3.49 -5.42
N ARG A 91 0.69 -3.92 -4.32
CA ARG A 91 0.38 -5.32 -4.09
C ARG A 91 -1.13 -5.47 -3.97
N TYR A 92 -1.68 -6.39 -4.73
CA TYR A 92 -3.11 -6.68 -4.75
C TYR A 92 -3.31 -8.05 -4.11
N PHE A 93 -4.12 -8.11 -3.06
CA PHE A 93 -4.25 -9.33 -2.28
C PHE A 93 -5.58 -9.40 -1.56
N GLU A 94 -5.92 -10.58 -1.07
CA GLU A 94 -7.11 -10.75 -0.25
C GLU A 94 -6.72 -10.69 1.22
N GLY A 95 -7.48 -9.92 1.99
CA GLY A 95 -7.31 -9.83 3.42
C GLY A 95 -8.55 -9.20 4.02
N LEU A 96 -8.84 -9.50 5.26
CA LEU A 96 -10.01 -8.95 5.96
C LEU A 96 -11.32 -9.21 5.20
N GLY A 97 -11.36 -10.32 4.45
CA GLY A 97 -12.56 -10.69 3.72
C GLY A 97 -12.83 -9.94 2.43
N GLU A 98 -11.85 -9.17 1.93
CA GLU A 98 -12.04 -8.42 0.70
C GLU A 98 -10.73 -8.25 -0.06
N GLN A 99 -10.83 -7.72 -1.26
CA GLN A 99 -9.65 -7.39 -2.04
C GLN A 99 -9.05 -6.08 -1.52
N LEU A 100 -7.76 -6.08 -1.29
CA LEU A 100 -7.05 -4.92 -0.76
C LEU A 100 -5.89 -4.54 -1.67
N VAL A 101 -5.49 -3.27 -1.58
CA VAL A 101 -4.32 -2.77 -2.30
C VAL A 101 -3.37 -2.11 -1.31
N LEU A 102 -2.14 -2.59 -1.29
CA LEU A 102 -1.08 -1.98 -0.49
C LEU A 102 -0.16 -1.24 -1.46
N ALA A 103 -0.04 0.06 -1.28
CA ALA A 103 0.78 0.91 -2.14
C ALA A 103 1.92 1.52 -1.35
N ALA A 104 3.09 1.61 -1.96
CA ALA A 104 4.25 2.19 -1.30
C ALA A 104 5.05 3.04 -2.28
N VAL A 105 5.59 4.15 -1.78
CA VAL A 105 6.51 5.00 -2.51
C VAL A 105 7.81 5.00 -1.74
N ALA A 106 8.88 4.57 -2.37
CA ALA A 106 10.18 4.46 -1.72
C ALA A 106 11.25 5.14 -2.56
N ASN A 107 12.28 5.65 -1.90
CA ASN A 107 13.41 6.22 -2.63
C ASN A 107 14.60 5.27 -2.63
N ARG A 108 14.39 4.02 -2.21
CA ARG A 108 15.39 2.94 -2.23
C ARG A 108 14.77 1.65 -2.72
N LYS A 109 15.61 0.80 -3.27
CA LYS A 109 15.16 -0.47 -3.84
C LYS A 109 15.13 -1.63 -2.85
N LYS A 110 15.91 -1.55 -1.78
CA LYS A 110 16.05 -2.66 -0.84
C LYS A 110 14.92 -2.73 0.17
N GLY A 111 14.51 -3.93 0.49
CA GLY A 111 13.61 -4.20 1.60
C GLY A 111 12.13 -4.04 1.34
N PHE A 112 11.74 -3.41 0.24
CA PHE A 112 10.32 -3.10 0.05
C PHE A 112 9.43 -4.35 -0.03
N ARG A 113 9.91 -5.41 -0.67
CA ARG A 113 9.11 -6.64 -0.77
C ARG A 113 8.93 -7.31 0.58
N ASN A 114 9.99 -7.36 1.36
CA ASN A 114 9.93 -7.98 2.67
C ASN A 114 8.95 -7.24 3.58
N ALA A 115 9.05 -5.93 3.61
CA ALA A 115 8.15 -5.11 4.43
C ALA A 115 6.70 -5.27 3.98
N MET A 116 6.44 -5.22 2.69
CA MET A 116 5.09 -5.41 2.17
C MET A 116 4.55 -6.80 2.53
N ASN A 117 5.38 -7.84 2.41
CA ASN A 117 4.97 -9.19 2.75
C ASN A 117 4.60 -9.33 4.22
N ILE A 118 5.33 -8.66 5.10
CA ILE A 118 5.03 -8.71 6.53
C ILE A 118 3.68 -8.06 6.83
N ILE A 119 3.42 -6.90 6.23
CA ILE A 119 2.14 -6.22 6.41
C ILE A 119 0.99 -7.07 5.86
N ILE A 120 1.17 -7.64 4.67
CA ILE A 120 0.15 -8.47 4.04
C ILE A 120 -0.17 -9.69 4.90
N ARG A 121 0.86 -10.37 5.40
CA ARG A 121 0.66 -11.53 6.25
C ARG A 121 -0.07 -11.17 7.54
N HIS A 122 0.24 -10.01 8.09
CA HIS A 122 -0.43 -9.55 9.30
C HIS A 122 -1.92 -9.36 9.04
N LEU A 123 -2.26 -8.76 7.91
CA LEU A 123 -3.66 -8.58 7.51
C LEU A 123 -4.37 -9.90 7.25
N GLN A 124 -3.69 -10.85 6.63
CA GLN A 124 -4.27 -12.15 6.34
C GLN A 124 -4.52 -12.97 7.59
N LYS A 125 -3.68 -12.83 8.60
CA LYS A 125 -3.89 -13.50 9.88
C LYS A 125 -5.05 -12.91 10.67
N SER A 126 -5.39 -11.67 10.41
CA SER A 126 -6.48 -10.98 11.09
C SER A 126 -7.85 -11.27 10.47
N THR A 127 -7.88 -12.02 9.41
CA THR A 127 -9.13 -12.33 8.68
C THR A 127 -9.96 -13.39 9.38
#